data_9908f9e531c9610d624d3891cd647d5d
#
_entry.id   9908f9e531c9610d624d3891cd647d5d
#
_cell.length_a   1.000
_cell.length_b   1.000
_cell.length_c   1.000
_cell.angle_alpha   90.00
_cell.angle_beta   90.00
_cell.angle_gamma   90.00
#
_symmetry.space_group_name_H-M   'P 1'
#
loop_
_entity.id
_entity.type
_entity.pdbx_description
1 polymer ?
#
loop_
_entity_poly.entity_id
_entity_poly.type
_entity_poly.pdbx_seq_one_letter_code
_entity_poly.pdbx_strand_id
1 'polypeptide(L)'
;MALTTTFIERISMGHYSHLSIEEREDIMVWWKNHESISQIARKLGRNKSSISREIKRNGWTIIGVAHLCYRASTAQRKTDVRRQACKKRTLLDDPSLRARIVFLICSRHFSPEQIAGRLHLELSYAPVSCSTIYRAIHSGKLDCELPGVQSVRRRLRHRGKRRHTKHLIERRGKIRITHELVERPKEVADRLRIGDWEGDTVIGKAKGPRLVTQVDRMSGYLVGGKAASGSSADVNVAIQQALRGEVVKTITLDRGSEFARAAELQEAIGVSIYFCLPHHPWQRGTNENTNGLIREYFPKGTDLSLISDREIEAVYNELNLRPRKRLGWKCPWEVYHHQTLHLL
;
A
#
# COMPACT_ATOMS: atom_id res chain seq x y z
N MET A 1 32.13 -44.07 29.92
CA MET A 1 31.50 -43.79 28.60
C MET A 1 31.68 -42.33 28.32
N ALA A 2 32.61 -42.00 27.46
CA ALA A 2 32.95 -40.61 27.09
C ALA A 2 32.07 -40.15 25.92
N LEU A 3 31.37 -39.07 26.12
CA LEU A 3 30.62 -38.40 25.07
C LEU A 3 31.56 -37.45 24.31
N THR A 4 31.88 -37.83 23.10
CA THR A 4 32.64 -37.04 22.13
C THR A 4 31.73 -35.94 21.58
N THR A 5 31.95 -34.72 22.02
CA THR A 5 31.34 -33.52 21.48
C THR A 5 32.08 -33.11 20.22
N THR A 6 31.52 -33.37 19.06
CA THR A 6 32.06 -32.94 17.76
C THR A 6 31.82 -31.44 17.59
N PHE A 7 32.89 -30.65 17.67
CA PHE A 7 32.94 -29.24 17.33
C PHE A 7 32.84 -29.11 15.79
N ILE A 8 31.67 -28.67 15.29
CA ILE A 8 31.55 -28.26 13.89
C ILE A 8 32.10 -26.83 13.81
N GLU A 9 33.33 -26.68 13.36
CA GLU A 9 33.87 -25.39 12.95
C GLU A 9 33.02 -24.85 11.80
N ARG A 10 32.27 -23.78 12.08
CA ARG A 10 31.64 -22.96 11.05
C ARG A 10 32.78 -22.32 10.23
N ILE A 11 33.02 -22.83 9.05
CA ILE A 11 33.84 -22.15 8.03
C ILE A 11 33.15 -20.83 7.74
N SER A 12 33.67 -19.75 8.30
CA SER A 12 33.30 -18.38 7.97
C SER A 12 33.64 -18.18 6.50
N MET A 13 32.64 -18.18 5.63
CA MET A 13 32.82 -17.73 4.25
C MET A 13 33.22 -16.25 4.32
N GLY A 14 34.49 -15.97 4.11
CA GLY A 14 35.08 -14.64 4.17
C GLY A 14 34.33 -13.70 3.20
N HIS A 15 33.59 -12.77 3.76
CA HIS A 15 32.93 -11.72 2.96
C HIS A 15 34.02 -10.94 2.20
N TYR A 16 34.01 -11.02 0.86
CA TYR A 16 34.89 -10.22 0.02
C TYR A 16 34.64 -8.73 0.30
N SER A 17 35.66 -8.05 0.82
CA SER A 17 35.65 -6.60 1.01
C SER A 17 36.50 -5.91 -0.04
N HIS A 18 35.97 -4.84 -0.63
CA HIS A 18 36.73 -4.00 -1.56
C HIS A 18 37.90 -3.31 -0.82
N LEU A 19 38.96 -2.98 -1.57
CA LEU A 19 40.04 -2.19 -1.02
C LEU A 19 39.54 -0.81 -0.55
N SER A 20 39.95 -0.40 0.64
CA SER A 20 39.66 0.92 1.19
C SER A 20 40.61 1.97 0.59
N ILE A 21 40.34 3.26 0.91
CA ILE A 21 41.21 4.34 0.48
C ILE A 21 42.58 4.24 1.18
N GLU A 22 42.60 3.88 2.45
CA GLU A 22 43.77 3.68 3.28
C GLU A 22 44.65 2.53 2.71
N GLU A 23 44.04 1.40 2.38
CA GLU A 23 44.74 0.30 1.75
C GLU A 23 45.35 0.69 0.38
N ARG A 24 44.69 1.60 -0.36
CA ARG A 24 45.20 2.15 -1.62
C ARG A 24 46.36 3.10 -1.40
N GLU A 25 46.36 3.85 -0.33
CA GLU A 25 47.49 4.73 0.07
C GLU A 25 48.69 3.90 0.45
N ASP A 26 48.52 2.82 1.19
CA ASP A 26 49.59 1.86 1.52
C ASP A 26 50.17 1.21 0.25
N ILE A 27 49.30 0.78 -0.66
CA ILE A 27 49.74 0.24 -1.98
C ILE A 27 50.55 1.29 -2.72
N MET A 28 50.11 2.55 -2.74
CA MET A 28 50.81 3.63 -3.43
C MET A 28 52.22 3.85 -2.87
N VAL A 29 52.35 3.90 -1.55
CA VAL A 29 53.63 4.12 -0.87
C VAL A 29 54.60 2.96 -1.14
N TRP A 30 54.19 1.71 -0.92
CA TRP A 30 55.03 0.56 -1.09
C TRP A 30 55.37 0.29 -2.56
N TRP A 31 54.43 0.52 -3.49
CA TRP A 31 54.63 0.42 -4.92
C TRP A 31 55.67 1.46 -5.42
N LYS A 32 55.65 2.68 -4.88
CA LYS A 32 56.65 3.71 -5.17
C LYS A 32 58.02 3.32 -4.64
N ASN A 33 58.08 2.58 -3.55
CA ASN A 33 59.31 2.05 -2.96
C ASN A 33 59.79 0.75 -3.66
N HIS A 34 59.26 0.42 -4.84
CA HIS A 34 59.61 -0.75 -5.64
C HIS A 34 59.37 -2.10 -4.96
N GLU A 35 58.47 -2.17 -3.96
CA GLU A 35 58.12 -3.46 -3.37
C GLU A 35 57.33 -4.34 -4.35
N SER A 36 57.59 -5.65 -4.30
CA SER A 36 56.88 -6.59 -5.16
C SER A 36 55.44 -6.74 -4.77
N ILE A 37 54.55 -7.07 -5.74
CA ILE A 37 53.12 -7.32 -5.51
C ILE A 37 52.89 -8.37 -4.40
N SER A 38 53.78 -9.33 -4.28
CA SER A 38 53.73 -10.38 -3.26
C SER A 38 54.00 -9.85 -1.85
N GLN A 39 54.93 -8.91 -1.71
CA GLN A 39 55.27 -8.24 -0.43
C GLN A 39 54.10 -7.34 -0.01
N ILE A 40 53.58 -6.51 -0.92
CA ILE A 40 52.42 -5.63 -0.67
C ILE A 40 51.19 -6.44 -0.24
N ALA A 41 50.92 -7.54 -0.96
CA ALA A 41 49.77 -8.40 -0.63
C ALA A 41 49.89 -9.03 0.77
N ARG A 42 51.13 -9.47 1.15
CA ARG A 42 51.39 -10.03 2.49
C ARG A 42 51.17 -8.96 3.59
N LYS A 43 51.69 -7.74 3.39
CA LYS A 43 51.55 -6.65 4.35
C LYS A 43 50.07 -6.26 4.59
N LEU A 44 49.26 -6.24 3.53
CA LEU A 44 47.82 -5.93 3.60
C LEU A 44 46.94 -7.11 4.02
N GLY A 45 47.50 -8.33 4.15
CA GLY A 45 46.67 -9.52 4.39
C GLY A 45 45.68 -9.80 3.25
N ARG A 46 46.00 -9.37 2.03
CA ARG A 46 45.19 -9.52 0.83
C ARG A 46 45.76 -10.51 -0.15
N ASN A 47 44.90 -11.08 -1.02
CA ASN A 47 45.37 -11.98 -2.05
C ASN A 47 46.21 -11.23 -3.09
N LYS A 48 47.36 -11.82 -3.53
CA LYS A 48 48.24 -11.30 -4.55
C LYS A 48 47.50 -10.90 -5.83
N SER A 49 46.53 -11.71 -6.26
CA SER A 49 45.73 -11.42 -7.44
C SER A 49 44.86 -10.16 -7.30
N SER A 50 44.44 -9.81 -6.08
CA SER A 50 43.70 -8.59 -5.82
C SER A 50 44.59 -7.37 -6.00
N ILE A 51 45.76 -7.36 -5.45
CA ILE A 51 46.73 -6.27 -5.59
C ILE A 51 47.19 -6.12 -7.06
N SER A 52 47.51 -7.23 -7.72
CA SER A 52 47.88 -7.22 -9.14
C SER A 52 46.76 -6.60 -10.01
N ARG A 53 45.51 -7.03 -9.80
CA ARG A 53 44.35 -6.47 -10.53
C ARG A 53 44.13 -5.00 -10.22
N GLU A 54 44.32 -4.57 -8.98
CA GLU A 54 44.18 -3.17 -8.56
C GLU A 54 45.19 -2.28 -9.30
N ILE A 55 46.47 -2.65 -9.26
CA ILE A 55 47.53 -1.88 -9.92
C ILE A 55 47.36 -1.87 -11.45
N LYS A 56 47.10 -3.02 -12.08
CA LYS A 56 46.85 -3.09 -13.52
C LYS A 56 45.66 -2.27 -13.98
N ARG A 57 44.55 -2.28 -13.21
CA ARG A 57 43.29 -1.63 -13.56
C ARG A 57 43.33 -0.12 -13.36
N ASN A 58 44.09 0.36 -12.40
CA ASN A 58 44.06 1.75 -11.95
C ASN A 58 45.40 2.48 -12.21
N GLY A 59 46.47 1.78 -12.43
CA GLY A 59 47.76 2.37 -12.82
C GLY A 59 47.76 2.97 -14.23
N TRP A 60 48.80 3.70 -14.54
CA TRP A 60 49.06 4.25 -15.87
C TRP A 60 50.54 4.20 -16.19
N THR A 61 50.90 4.24 -17.46
CA THR A 61 52.26 4.31 -17.96
C THR A 61 52.64 5.76 -18.26
N ILE A 62 53.93 6.10 -18.01
CA ILE A 62 54.55 7.35 -18.46
C ILE A 62 55.62 6.96 -19.49
N ILE A 63 55.70 7.72 -20.58
CA ILE A 63 56.71 7.47 -21.63
C ILE A 63 58.11 7.60 -21.00
N GLY A 64 58.95 6.60 -21.20
CA GLY A 64 60.31 6.51 -20.62
C GLY A 64 60.40 5.89 -19.22
N VAL A 65 59.24 5.51 -18.60
CA VAL A 65 59.21 4.84 -17.30
C VAL A 65 58.73 3.40 -17.47
N ALA A 66 59.60 2.43 -17.20
CA ALA A 66 59.24 1.00 -17.33
C ALA A 66 58.28 0.49 -16.28
N HIS A 67 58.01 1.26 -15.22
CA HIS A 67 57.17 0.88 -14.09
C HIS A 67 55.82 1.62 -14.13
N LEU A 68 54.73 0.86 -13.86
CA LEU A 68 53.40 1.43 -13.77
C LEU A 68 53.32 2.44 -12.62
N CYS A 69 52.90 3.66 -12.92
CA CYS A 69 52.57 4.64 -11.89
C CYS A 69 51.20 4.31 -11.25
N TYR A 70 51.09 4.48 -9.95
CA TYR A 70 49.86 4.26 -9.20
C TYR A 70 49.61 5.41 -8.21
N ARG A 71 48.38 5.90 -8.15
CA ARG A 71 47.96 6.95 -7.22
C ARG A 71 46.63 6.55 -6.58
N ALA A 72 46.59 6.50 -5.26
CA ALA A 72 45.44 6.07 -4.46
C ALA A 72 44.16 6.84 -4.77
N SER A 73 44.19 8.17 -4.78
CA SER A 73 43.04 9.03 -5.07
C SER A 73 42.46 8.81 -6.48
N THR A 74 43.33 8.61 -7.48
CA THR A 74 42.91 8.32 -8.85
C THR A 74 42.30 6.94 -8.95
N ALA A 75 42.87 5.95 -8.27
CA ALA A 75 42.34 4.57 -8.22
C ALA A 75 40.97 4.54 -7.54
N GLN A 76 40.80 5.27 -6.44
CA GLN A 76 39.52 5.40 -5.75
C GLN A 76 38.47 6.00 -6.68
N ARG A 77 38.74 7.16 -7.28
CA ARG A 77 37.82 7.83 -8.22
C ARG A 77 37.42 6.92 -9.38
N LYS A 78 38.38 6.24 -10.03
CA LYS A 78 38.11 5.26 -11.10
C LYS A 78 37.23 4.10 -10.62
N THR A 79 37.42 3.66 -9.39
CA THR A 79 36.60 2.60 -8.79
C THR A 79 35.19 3.08 -8.52
N ASP A 80 35.01 4.29 -7.99
CA ASP A 80 33.70 4.85 -7.70
C ASP A 80 32.89 5.09 -8.97
N VAL A 81 33.52 5.61 -10.03
CA VAL A 81 32.88 5.76 -11.34
C VAL A 81 32.43 4.40 -11.90
N ARG A 82 33.27 3.37 -11.83
CA ARG A 82 32.90 2.02 -12.27
C ARG A 82 31.77 1.43 -11.42
N ARG A 83 31.79 1.62 -10.10
CA ARG A 83 30.72 1.18 -9.21
C ARG A 83 29.39 1.87 -9.53
N GLN A 84 29.42 3.15 -9.88
CA GLN A 84 28.24 3.87 -10.33
C GLN A 84 27.72 3.33 -11.67
N ALA A 85 28.60 3.09 -12.62
CA ALA A 85 28.25 2.52 -13.94
C ALA A 85 27.71 1.08 -13.85
N CYS A 86 28.17 0.29 -12.87
CA CYS A 86 27.67 -1.07 -12.63
C CYS A 86 26.32 -1.11 -11.88
N LYS A 87 25.86 0.00 -11.31
CA LYS A 87 24.52 0.05 -10.72
C LYS A 87 23.49 -0.09 -11.84
N LYS A 88 22.74 -1.18 -11.81
CA LYS A 88 21.59 -1.34 -12.70
C LYS A 88 20.70 -0.11 -12.56
N ARG A 89 20.28 0.47 -13.71
CA ARG A 89 19.24 1.51 -13.71
C ARG A 89 18.05 0.97 -12.94
N THR A 90 17.55 1.75 -11.99
CA THR A 90 16.35 1.36 -11.27
C THR A 90 15.16 1.59 -12.19
N LEU A 91 14.17 0.71 -12.16
CA LEU A 91 12.95 0.85 -12.97
C LEU A 91 12.29 2.23 -12.81
N LEU A 92 12.44 2.83 -11.63
CA LEU A 92 11.94 4.18 -11.33
C LEU A 92 12.91 5.31 -11.78
N ASP A 93 13.91 5.03 -12.60
CA ASP A 93 14.67 6.05 -13.31
C ASP A 93 13.95 6.47 -14.60
N ASP A 94 12.99 5.67 -15.07
CA ASP A 94 12.04 6.06 -16.11
C ASP A 94 11.10 7.17 -15.59
N PRO A 95 11.16 8.39 -16.15
CA PRO A 95 10.32 9.50 -15.70
C PRO A 95 8.83 9.25 -15.90
N SER A 96 8.46 8.55 -16.99
CA SER A 96 7.06 8.25 -17.31
C SER A 96 6.42 7.34 -16.27
N LEU A 97 7.07 6.22 -15.95
CA LEU A 97 6.60 5.30 -14.91
C LEU A 97 6.57 5.98 -13.54
N ARG A 98 7.56 6.82 -13.23
CA ARG A 98 7.64 7.56 -11.98
C ARG A 98 6.48 8.55 -11.84
N ALA A 99 6.24 9.40 -12.85
CA ALA A 99 5.15 10.35 -12.87
C ALA A 99 3.79 9.65 -12.72
N ARG A 100 3.61 8.50 -13.42
CA ARG A 100 2.39 7.69 -13.32
C ARG A 100 2.17 7.17 -11.89
N ILE A 101 3.20 6.63 -11.24
CA ILE A 101 3.10 6.13 -9.86
C ILE A 101 2.76 7.28 -8.90
N VAL A 102 3.38 8.45 -9.04
CA VAL A 102 3.09 9.62 -8.21
C VAL A 102 1.65 10.08 -8.41
N PHE A 103 1.17 10.15 -9.65
CA PHE A 103 -0.23 10.47 -9.95
C PHE A 103 -1.20 9.49 -9.26
N LEU A 104 -0.95 8.18 -9.37
CA LEU A 104 -1.81 7.17 -8.75
C LEU A 104 -1.84 7.27 -7.21
N ILE A 105 -0.71 7.60 -6.58
CA ILE A 105 -0.64 7.78 -5.12
C ILE A 105 -1.33 9.08 -4.70
N CYS A 106 -1.02 10.19 -5.36
CA CYS A 106 -1.41 11.51 -4.89
C CYS A 106 -2.81 11.92 -5.31
N SER A 107 -3.24 11.54 -6.52
CA SER A 107 -4.52 11.93 -7.11
C SER A 107 -5.59 10.83 -7.03
N ARG A 108 -5.18 9.56 -7.10
CA ARG A 108 -6.09 8.40 -7.04
C ARG A 108 -6.02 7.66 -5.69
N HIS A 109 -5.18 8.09 -4.77
CA HIS A 109 -5.01 7.51 -3.44
C HIS A 109 -4.71 6.00 -3.44
N PHE A 110 -4.09 5.49 -4.51
CA PHE A 110 -3.70 4.08 -4.58
C PHE A 110 -2.53 3.80 -3.66
N SER A 111 -2.58 2.67 -2.97
CA SER A 111 -1.42 2.17 -2.23
C SER A 111 -0.36 1.57 -3.17
N PRO A 112 0.92 1.50 -2.76
CA PRO A 112 1.96 0.81 -3.54
C PRO A 112 1.62 -0.63 -3.92
N GLU A 113 0.89 -1.37 -3.08
CA GLU A 113 0.40 -2.71 -3.40
C GLU A 113 -0.64 -2.69 -4.52
N GLN A 114 -1.60 -1.75 -4.45
CA GLN A 114 -2.63 -1.59 -5.49
C GLN A 114 -2.02 -1.24 -6.84
N ILE A 115 -1.02 -0.36 -6.85
CA ILE A 115 -0.30 0.03 -8.06
C ILE A 115 0.43 -1.18 -8.67
N ALA A 116 1.25 -1.86 -7.88
CA ALA A 116 2.00 -3.02 -8.37
C ALA A 116 1.09 -4.15 -8.87
N GLY A 117 0.01 -4.42 -8.13
CA GLY A 117 -0.98 -5.44 -8.51
C GLY A 117 -1.76 -5.08 -9.77
N ARG A 118 -2.14 -3.81 -9.91
CA ARG A 118 -2.88 -3.34 -11.10
C ARG A 118 -1.99 -3.31 -12.34
N LEU A 119 -0.74 -2.86 -12.21
CA LEU A 119 0.26 -2.94 -13.28
C LEU A 119 0.44 -4.37 -13.78
N HIS A 120 0.51 -5.34 -12.85
CA HIS A 120 0.61 -6.74 -13.22
C HIS A 120 -0.64 -7.24 -13.97
N LEU A 121 -1.83 -6.85 -13.53
CA LEU A 121 -3.09 -7.25 -14.15
C LEU A 121 -3.25 -6.69 -15.57
N GLU A 122 -2.92 -5.40 -15.78
CA GLU A 122 -3.14 -4.74 -17.08
C GLU A 122 -2.02 -5.02 -18.09
N LEU A 123 -0.77 -5.13 -17.62
CA LEU A 123 0.39 -5.31 -18.51
C LEU A 123 0.84 -6.75 -18.64
N SER A 124 0.21 -7.70 -17.92
CA SER A 124 0.62 -9.11 -17.83
C SER A 124 2.04 -9.33 -17.31
N TYR A 125 2.74 -8.29 -16.89
CA TYR A 125 4.03 -8.35 -16.20
C TYR A 125 4.09 -7.26 -15.13
N ALA A 126 4.91 -7.46 -14.10
CA ALA A 126 5.08 -6.47 -13.03
C ALA A 126 6.33 -5.62 -13.30
N PRO A 127 6.20 -4.42 -13.90
CA PRO A 127 7.35 -3.56 -14.18
C PRO A 127 8.02 -3.07 -12.89
N VAL A 128 7.27 -3.03 -11.77
CA VAL A 128 7.79 -2.58 -10.48
C VAL A 128 7.09 -3.29 -9.32
N SER A 129 7.86 -3.74 -8.34
CA SER A 129 7.29 -4.34 -7.12
C SER A 129 6.83 -3.28 -6.12
N CYS A 130 5.87 -3.64 -5.25
CA CYS A 130 5.41 -2.75 -4.17
C CYS A 130 6.57 -2.34 -3.23
N SER A 131 7.52 -3.24 -2.96
CA SER A 131 8.72 -2.95 -2.15
C SER A 131 9.61 -1.90 -2.80
N THR A 132 9.72 -1.90 -4.13
CA THR A 132 10.47 -0.88 -4.87
C THR A 132 9.80 0.48 -4.76
N ILE A 133 8.47 0.53 -4.87
CA ILE A 133 7.71 1.77 -4.71
C ILE A 133 7.85 2.31 -3.28
N TYR A 134 7.69 1.46 -2.24
CA TYR A 134 7.89 1.88 -0.84
C TYR A 134 9.31 2.43 -0.61
N ARG A 135 10.33 1.76 -1.14
CA ARG A 135 11.72 2.21 -1.02
C ARG A 135 11.93 3.58 -1.66
N ALA A 136 11.33 3.82 -2.81
CA ALA A 136 11.39 5.12 -3.49
C ALA A 136 10.64 6.22 -2.72
N ILE A 137 9.51 5.92 -2.09
CA ILE A 137 8.80 6.84 -1.20
C ILE A 137 9.66 7.19 0.02
N HIS A 138 10.27 6.19 0.66
CA HIS A 138 11.09 6.41 1.85
C HIS A 138 12.40 7.16 1.57
N SER A 139 12.98 6.99 0.37
CA SER A 139 14.17 7.71 -0.06
C SER A 139 13.89 9.12 -0.60
N GLY A 140 12.61 9.55 -0.68
CA GLY A 140 12.22 10.84 -1.27
C GLY A 140 12.34 10.90 -2.80
N LYS A 141 12.66 9.81 -3.48
CA LYS A 141 12.84 9.76 -4.94
C LYS A 141 11.57 10.16 -5.72
N LEU A 142 10.41 10.04 -5.11
CA LEU A 142 9.11 10.38 -5.70
C LEU A 142 8.61 11.79 -5.33
N ASP A 143 9.31 12.52 -4.47
CA ASP A 143 8.84 13.81 -3.95
C ASP A 143 9.03 14.96 -4.96
N CYS A 144 9.84 14.76 -6.01
CA CYS A 144 10.20 15.81 -6.98
C CYS A 144 9.15 16.09 -8.06
N GLU A 145 8.11 15.27 -8.18
CA GLU A 145 7.24 15.24 -9.35
C GLU A 145 5.99 16.13 -9.24
N LEU A 146 5.67 16.65 -8.05
CA LEU A 146 4.46 17.46 -7.84
C LEU A 146 4.76 18.79 -7.14
N PRO A 147 4.51 19.94 -7.76
CA PRO A 147 4.63 21.23 -7.12
C PRO A 147 3.68 21.32 -5.90
N GLY A 148 4.20 21.75 -4.75
CA GLY A 148 3.43 21.95 -3.52
C GLY A 148 3.17 20.70 -2.68
N VAL A 149 3.58 19.50 -3.10
CA VAL A 149 3.48 18.28 -2.29
C VAL A 149 4.73 18.16 -1.41
N GLN A 150 4.58 18.34 -0.11
CA GLN A 150 5.72 18.29 0.83
C GLN A 150 6.38 16.90 0.89
N SER A 151 5.65 15.81 0.70
CA SER A 151 6.17 14.44 0.59
C SER A 151 5.08 13.45 0.22
N VAL A 152 5.35 12.56 -0.75
CA VAL A 152 4.47 11.43 -1.13
C VAL A 152 4.19 10.50 0.06
N ARG A 153 5.14 10.37 1.01
CA ARG A 153 4.97 9.58 2.23
C ARG A 153 3.76 9.98 3.06
N ARG A 154 3.40 11.27 3.08
CA ARG A 154 2.23 11.77 3.83
C ARG A 154 0.89 11.35 3.20
N ARG A 155 0.89 10.94 1.94
CA ARG A 155 -0.29 10.45 1.22
C ARG A 155 -0.59 8.98 1.49
N LEU A 156 0.31 8.23 2.12
CA LEU A 156 0.04 6.87 2.55
C LEU A 156 -1.01 6.83 3.67
N ARG A 157 -1.94 5.88 3.60
CA ARG A 157 -3.12 5.75 4.48
C ARG A 157 -2.82 5.89 5.98
N HIS A 158 -1.74 5.30 6.46
CA HIS A 158 -1.43 5.32 7.89
C HIS A 158 -0.40 6.38 8.30
N ARG A 159 0.18 7.12 7.37
CA ARG A 159 1.18 8.18 7.64
C ARG A 159 2.25 7.78 8.68
N GLY A 160 2.53 6.48 8.81
CA GLY A 160 3.46 5.94 9.81
C GLY A 160 2.92 5.81 11.24
N LYS A 161 1.64 6.03 11.50
CA LYS A 161 1.03 5.91 12.84
C LYS A 161 0.62 4.47 13.13
N ARG A 162 0.88 3.99 14.37
CA ARG A 162 0.37 2.70 14.88
C ARG A 162 -1.11 2.83 15.28
N ARG A 163 -1.90 1.79 15.04
CA ARG A 163 -3.28 1.68 15.49
C ARG A 163 -3.29 1.44 17.01
N HIS A 164 -4.07 2.24 17.75
CA HIS A 164 -4.42 1.96 19.15
C HIS A 164 -5.86 1.46 19.21
N THR A 165 -6.07 0.29 19.80
CA THR A 165 -7.40 -0.24 20.13
C THR A 165 -7.88 0.39 21.44
N LYS A 166 -9.06 1.04 21.42
CA LYS A 166 -9.74 1.49 22.63
C LYS A 166 -10.92 0.56 22.93
N HIS A 167 -10.98 0.01 24.12
CA HIS A 167 -12.18 -0.67 24.62
C HIS A 167 -13.22 0.37 24.97
N LEU A 168 -14.39 0.31 24.32
CA LEU A 168 -15.55 1.15 24.58
C LEU A 168 -16.65 0.28 25.15
N ILE A 169 -17.25 0.72 26.29
CA ILE A 169 -18.43 0.09 26.90
C ILE A 169 -19.66 0.56 26.13
N GLU A 170 -20.48 -0.37 25.66
CA GLU A 170 -21.68 -0.07 24.87
C GLU A 170 -22.86 0.30 25.77
N ARG A 171 -23.60 1.37 25.37
CA ARG A 171 -24.81 1.88 26.06
C ARG A 171 -25.99 2.01 25.09
N ARG A 172 -26.12 1.10 24.10
CA ARG A 172 -27.17 1.20 23.07
C ARG A 172 -28.45 0.52 23.51
N GLY A 173 -29.62 1.14 23.16
CA GLY A 173 -30.95 0.60 23.42
C GLY A 173 -31.27 -0.63 22.54
N LYS A 174 -32.31 -1.38 22.92
CA LYS A 174 -32.84 -2.52 22.15
C LYS A 174 -33.63 -2.03 20.94
N ILE A 175 -33.31 -2.53 19.75
CA ILE A 175 -33.97 -2.27 18.48
C ILE A 175 -34.85 -3.47 18.12
N ARG A 176 -36.01 -3.23 17.47
CA ARG A 176 -36.84 -4.28 16.90
C ARG A 176 -36.11 -4.89 15.69
N ILE A 177 -35.76 -6.17 15.77
CA ILE A 177 -35.03 -6.92 14.76
C ILE A 177 -36.05 -7.60 13.84
N THR A 178 -35.89 -7.48 12.52
CA THR A 178 -36.72 -8.18 11.54
C THR A 178 -36.29 -9.62 11.37
N HIS A 179 -35.01 -9.84 11.12
CA HIS A 179 -34.40 -11.18 10.98
C HIS A 179 -33.01 -11.22 11.65
N GLU A 180 -32.71 -12.33 12.30
CA GLU A 180 -31.40 -12.61 12.86
C GLU A 180 -30.41 -12.98 11.74
N LEU A 181 -29.12 -12.71 11.96
CA LEU A 181 -28.08 -13.05 10.98
C LEU A 181 -27.99 -14.54 10.68
N VAL A 182 -28.38 -15.40 11.62
CA VAL A 182 -28.40 -16.87 11.48
C VAL A 182 -29.41 -17.31 10.40
N GLU A 183 -30.49 -16.56 10.20
CA GLU A 183 -31.51 -16.83 9.18
C GLU A 183 -31.07 -16.44 7.77
N ARG A 184 -29.93 -15.74 7.65
CA ARG A 184 -29.41 -15.24 6.38
C ARG A 184 -28.93 -16.39 5.50
N PRO A 185 -29.32 -16.44 4.20
CA PRO A 185 -28.88 -17.48 3.28
C PRO A 185 -27.37 -17.65 3.24
N LYS A 186 -26.89 -18.90 3.15
CA LYS A 186 -25.45 -19.24 3.13
C LYS A 186 -24.71 -18.55 1.96
N GLU A 187 -25.34 -18.44 0.80
CA GLU A 187 -24.80 -17.76 -0.39
C GLU A 187 -24.37 -16.32 -0.11
N VAL A 188 -25.10 -15.63 0.79
CA VAL A 188 -24.75 -14.27 1.22
C VAL A 188 -23.50 -14.27 2.10
N ALA A 189 -23.35 -15.29 2.96
CA ALA A 189 -22.17 -15.43 3.80
C ALA A 189 -20.93 -15.72 2.93
N ASP A 190 -21.06 -16.59 1.94
CA ASP A 190 -20.01 -17.03 1.04
C ASP A 190 -19.67 -15.99 -0.07
N ARG A 191 -20.46 -14.88 -0.17
CA ARG A 191 -20.25 -13.79 -1.15
C ARG A 191 -20.28 -14.26 -2.60
N LEU A 192 -21.23 -15.13 -2.95
CA LEU A 192 -21.28 -15.77 -4.25
C LEU A 192 -22.07 -15.00 -5.32
N ARG A 193 -22.81 -13.96 -4.93
CA ARG A 193 -23.69 -13.22 -5.83
C ARG A 193 -23.70 -11.72 -5.53
N ILE A 194 -24.03 -10.93 -6.55
CA ILE A 194 -24.27 -9.50 -6.45
C ILE A 194 -25.68 -9.25 -5.89
N GLY A 195 -25.86 -8.14 -5.17
CA GLY A 195 -27.13 -7.69 -4.63
C GLY A 195 -27.32 -7.97 -3.13
N ASP A 196 -26.30 -8.50 -2.46
CA ASP A 196 -26.31 -8.68 -1.01
C ASP A 196 -25.50 -7.54 -0.35
N TRP A 197 -26.21 -6.58 0.24
CA TRP A 197 -25.64 -5.33 0.72
C TRP A 197 -25.33 -5.35 2.22
N GLU A 198 -24.24 -4.69 2.61
CA GLU A 198 -23.94 -4.32 4.00
C GLU A 198 -24.16 -2.82 4.16
N GLY A 199 -25.08 -2.43 5.06
CA GLY A 199 -25.39 -1.03 5.34
C GLY A 199 -24.71 -0.51 6.61
N ASP A 200 -24.28 0.75 6.58
CA ASP A 200 -23.73 1.46 7.75
C ASP A 200 -23.89 2.98 7.58
N THR A 201 -23.55 3.72 8.63
CA THR A 201 -23.48 5.19 8.57
C THR A 201 -22.12 5.71 8.99
N VAL A 202 -21.69 6.81 8.38
CA VAL A 202 -20.47 7.52 8.73
C VAL A 202 -20.82 8.87 9.33
N ILE A 203 -20.55 9.03 10.62
CA ILE A 203 -20.87 10.25 11.38
C ILE A 203 -19.75 11.26 11.18
N GLY A 204 -20.09 12.48 10.73
CA GLY A 204 -19.20 13.62 10.68
C GLY A 204 -19.14 14.37 12.03
N LYS A 205 -19.61 15.61 12.03
CA LYS A 205 -19.86 16.41 13.23
C LYS A 205 -21.08 15.87 14.00
N ALA A 206 -21.05 15.97 15.33
CA ALA A 206 -22.17 15.54 16.15
C ALA A 206 -23.45 16.33 15.80
N LYS A 207 -24.59 15.64 15.79
CA LYS A 207 -25.92 16.20 15.48
C LYS A 207 -26.11 16.73 14.05
N GLY A 208 -25.16 16.51 13.15
CA GLY A 208 -25.23 16.88 11.72
C GLY A 208 -25.71 15.73 10.83
N PRO A 209 -25.69 15.98 9.50
CA PRO A 209 -25.93 14.96 8.49
C PRO A 209 -24.99 13.74 8.64
N ARG A 210 -25.42 12.59 8.13
CA ARG A 210 -24.62 11.37 8.12
C ARG A 210 -24.46 10.89 6.69
N LEU A 211 -23.32 10.26 6.39
CA LEU A 211 -23.20 9.51 5.15
C LEU A 211 -23.79 8.12 5.36
N VAL A 212 -24.66 7.72 4.48
CA VAL A 212 -25.15 6.35 4.37
C VAL A 212 -24.26 5.61 3.40
N THR A 213 -23.85 4.41 3.76
CA THR A 213 -23.03 3.53 2.93
C THR A 213 -23.72 2.18 2.77
N GLN A 214 -23.89 1.75 1.53
CA GLN A 214 -24.33 0.40 1.17
C GLN A 214 -23.22 -0.22 0.34
N VAL A 215 -22.67 -1.33 0.81
CA VAL A 215 -21.56 -2.01 0.15
C VAL A 215 -21.98 -3.41 -0.25
N ASP A 216 -21.92 -3.70 -1.53
CA ASP A 216 -22.15 -5.06 -2.04
C ASP A 216 -21.09 -6.03 -1.52
N ARG A 217 -21.53 -7.15 -0.96
CA ARG A 217 -20.65 -8.10 -0.27
C ARG A 217 -19.69 -8.83 -1.20
N MET A 218 -20.14 -9.15 -2.41
CA MET A 218 -19.34 -9.87 -3.40
C MET A 218 -18.30 -8.93 -4.02
N SER A 219 -18.73 -7.85 -4.66
CA SER A 219 -17.88 -6.94 -5.42
C SER A 219 -17.15 -5.90 -4.54
N GLY A 220 -17.76 -5.50 -3.42
CA GLY A 220 -17.33 -4.36 -2.63
C GLY A 220 -17.72 -3.03 -3.25
N TYR A 221 -18.65 -3.04 -4.22
CA TYR A 221 -19.20 -1.84 -4.83
C TYR A 221 -19.97 -1.03 -3.78
N LEU A 222 -19.71 0.26 -3.76
CA LEU A 222 -20.23 1.20 -2.78
C LEU A 222 -21.23 2.13 -3.44
N VAL A 223 -22.44 2.16 -2.89
CA VAL A 223 -23.43 3.20 -3.15
C VAL A 223 -23.85 3.86 -1.85
N GLY A 224 -24.40 5.02 -1.91
CA GLY A 224 -24.84 5.75 -0.73
C GLY A 224 -25.10 7.21 -1.01
N GLY A 225 -25.22 7.98 0.06
CA GLY A 225 -25.51 9.40 -0.03
C GLY A 225 -25.52 10.06 1.33
N LYS A 226 -26.07 11.26 1.41
CA LYS A 226 -26.19 12.04 2.64
C LYS A 226 -27.60 11.92 3.19
N ALA A 227 -27.75 11.42 4.43
CA ALA A 227 -28.96 11.54 5.21
C ALA A 227 -28.99 12.90 5.91
N ALA A 228 -30.14 13.58 5.90
CA ALA A 228 -30.29 14.91 6.49
C ALA A 228 -29.94 14.95 7.98
N SER A 229 -30.23 13.86 8.69
CA SER A 229 -29.87 13.69 10.10
C SER A 229 -29.51 12.22 10.41
N GLY A 230 -29.28 11.93 11.69
CA GLY A 230 -29.15 10.56 12.19
C GLY A 230 -30.46 9.89 12.55
N SER A 231 -31.61 10.46 12.20
CA SER A 231 -32.91 9.84 12.44
C SER A 231 -33.07 8.60 11.56
N SER A 232 -33.77 7.58 12.07
CA SER A 232 -34.02 6.37 11.29
C SER A 232 -34.88 6.63 10.04
N ALA A 233 -35.72 7.68 10.05
CA ALA A 233 -36.48 8.09 8.88
C ALA A 233 -35.59 8.64 7.76
N ASP A 234 -34.71 9.59 8.08
CA ASP A 234 -33.79 10.19 7.10
C ASP A 234 -32.77 9.15 6.55
N VAL A 235 -32.32 8.25 7.40
CA VAL A 235 -31.42 7.15 6.99
C VAL A 235 -32.14 6.20 6.05
N ASN A 236 -33.40 5.83 6.31
CA ASN A 236 -34.18 4.99 5.42
C ASN A 236 -34.39 5.64 4.04
N VAL A 237 -34.69 6.92 4.00
CA VAL A 237 -34.84 7.67 2.72
C VAL A 237 -33.53 7.64 1.94
N ALA A 238 -32.41 7.89 2.60
CA ALA A 238 -31.09 7.87 1.95
C ALA A 238 -30.69 6.46 1.46
N ILE A 239 -31.04 5.38 2.19
CA ILE A 239 -30.81 4.00 1.74
C ILE A 239 -31.65 3.69 0.50
N GLN A 240 -32.93 4.04 0.51
CA GLN A 240 -33.83 3.82 -0.62
C GLN A 240 -33.34 4.56 -1.88
N GLN A 241 -32.89 5.79 -1.73
CA GLN A 241 -32.33 6.57 -2.82
C GLN A 241 -31.04 5.94 -3.37
N ALA A 242 -30.15 5.53 -2.47
CA ALA A 242 -28.88 4.90 -2.83
C ALA A 242 -29.04 3.58 -3.58
N LEU A 243 -30.05 2.80 -3.25
CA LEU A 243 -30.30 1.47 -3.85
C LEU A 243 -31.25 1.53 -5.06
N ARG A 244 -31.71 2.73 -5.44
CA ARG A 244 -32.60 2.89 -6.60
C ARG A 244 -31.87 2.50 -7.90
N GLY A 245 -32.42 1.51 -8.59
CA GLY A 245 -31.83 0.99 -9.85
C GLY A 245 -30.74 -0.07 -9.64
N GLU A 246 -30.38 -0.34 -8.40
CA GLU A 246 -29.42 -1.40 -8.08
C GLU A 246 -30.10 -2.76 -7.92
N VAL A 247 -29.34 -3.84 -8.11
CA VAL A 247 -29.80 -5.18 -7.81
C VAL A 247 -29.78 -5.36 -6.28
N VAL A 248 -30.94 -5.53 -5.65
CA VAL A 248 -31.06 -5.74 -4.20
C VAL A 248 -31.71 -7.08 -3.92
N LYS A 249 -31.02 -7.94 -3.17
CA LYS A 249 -31.50 -9.26 -2.73
C LYS A 249 -31.64 -9.32 -1.21
N THR A 250 -30.63 -8.84 -0.51
CA THR A 250 -30.65 -8.75 0.96
C THR A 250 -29.89 -7.52 1.43
N ILE A 251 -30.24 -7.04 2.63
CA ILE A 251 -29.50 -5.97 3.31
C ILE A 251 -29.11 -6.50 4.69
N THR A 252 -27.86 -6.25 5.10
CA THR A 252 -27.36 -6.57 6.45
C THR A 252 -26.98 -5.29 7.17
N LEU A 253 -27.60 -5.02 8.32
CA LEU A 253 -27.41 -3.82 9.14
C LEU A 253 -26.81 -4.18 10.50
N ASP A 254 -26.32 -3.17 11.23
CA ASP A 254 -26.05 -3.32 12.66
C ASP A 254 -27.28 -2.93 13.48
N ARG A 255 -27.15 -3.11 14.81
CA ARG A 255 -28.19 -2.73 15.76
C ARG A 255 -28.04 -1.26 16.21
N GLY A 256 -27.70 -0.36 15.31
CA GLY A 256 -27.65 1.08 15.56
C GLY A 256 -29.04 1.71 15.61
N SER A 257 -29.26 2.70 16.50
CA SER A 257 -30.55 3.40 16.60
C SER A 257 -31.04 4.05 15.30
N GLU A 258 -30.09 4.35 14.41
CA GLU A 258 -30.37 4.85 13.06
C GLU A 258 -31.07 3.85 12.15
N PHE A 259 -31.12 2.57 12.51
CA PHE A 259 -31.84 1.51 11.80
C PHE A 259 -33.09 1.02 12.55
N ALA A 260 -33.59 1.78 13.53
CA ALA A 260 -34.73 1.38 14.34
C ALA A 260 -36.02 1.16 13.51
N ARG A 261 -36.13 1.81 12.34
CA ARG A 261 -37.29 1.67 11.42
C ARG A 261 -36.97 0.74 10.23
N ALA A 262 -36.09 -0.27 10.42
CA ALA A 262 -35.74 -1.21 9.35
C ALA A 262 -36.92 -2.03 8.82
N ALA A 263 -37.95 -2.28 9.61
CA ALA A 263 -39.17 -2.94 9.15
C ALA A 263 -39.87 -2.15 8.03
N GLU A 264 -39.97 -0.82 8.17
CA GLU A 264 -40.52 0.04 7.13
C GLU A 264 -39.62 0.08 5.88
N LEU A 265 -38.31 0.06 6.07
CA LEU A 265 -37.35 -0.03 4.96
C LEU A 265 -37.52 -1.36 4.22
N GLN A 266 -37.68 -2.47 4.93
CA GLN A 266 -37.91 -3.80 4.36
C GLN A 266 -39.18 -3.83 3.51
N GLU A 267 -40.27 -3.27 3.98
CA GLU A 267 -41.53 -3.14 3.24
C GLU A 267 -41.36 -2.27 1.99
N ALA A 268 -40.64 -1.14 2.10
CA ALA A 268 -40.48 -0.19 1.01
C ALA A 268 -39.59 -0.72 -0.13
N ILE A 269 -38.57 -1.52 0.19
CA ILE A 269 -37.62 -2.10 -0.80
C ILE A 269 -38.09 -3.48 -1.24
N GLY A 270 -38.85 -4.21 -0.42
CA GLY A 270 -39.34 -5.55 -0.72
C GLY A 270 -38.31 -6.67 -0.56
N VAL A 271 -37.26 -6.47 0.28
CA VAL A 271 -36.21 -7.45 0.52
C VAL A 271 -35.94 -7.67 2.01
N SER A 272 -35.45 -8.87 2.36
CA SER A 272 -35.17 -9.21 3.75
C SER A 272 -33.98 -8.41 4.29
N ILE A 273 -34.14 -7.87 5.50
CA ILE A 273 -33.11 -7.14 6.24
C ILE A 273 -32.67 -7.99 7.43
N TYR A 274 -31.37 -8.28 7.51
CA TYR A 274 -30.74 -9.06 8.56
C TYR A 274 -29.91 -8.18 9.48
N PHE A 275 -29.88 -8.53 10.77
CA PHE A 275 -29.12 -7.80 11.77
C PHE A 275 -27.94 -8.61 12.30
N CYS A 276 -26.78 -7.98 12.34
CA CYS A 276 -25.60 -8.56 12.96
C CYS A 276 -25.78 -8.78 14.46
N LEU A 277 -25.10 -9.79 15.00
CA LEU A 277 -25.05 -10.01 16.43
C LEU A 277 -24.32 -8.85 17.13
N PRO A 278 -24.75 -8.50 18.36
CA PRO A 278 -24.02 -7.52 19.16
C PRO A 278 -22.56 -7.95 19.35
N HIS A 279 -21.63 -6.99 19.35
CA HIS A 279 -20.20 -7.23 19.57
C HIS A 279 -19.49 -8.12 18.51
N HIS A 280 -20.08 -8.33 17.33
CA HIS A 280 -19.51 -9.12 16.25
C HIS A 280 -19.16 -8.24 15.02
N PRO A 281 -18.23 -7.25 15.13
CA PRO A 281 -17.93 -6.31 14.04
C PRO A 281 -17.41 -7.00 12.78
N TRP A 282 -16.76 -8.17 12.94
CA TRP A 282 -16.26 -8.95 11.79
C TRP A 282 -17.36 -9.44 10.84
N GLN A 283 -18.62 -9.50 11.30
CA GLN A 283 -19.77 -9.86 10.46
C GLN A 283 -20.06 -8.80 9.38
N ARG A 284 -19.55 -7.56 9.55
CA ARG A 284 -19.63 -6.46 8.59
C ARG A 284 -18.25 -5.91 8.20
N GLY A 285 -17.28 -6.78 8.06
CA GLY A 285 -15.90 -6.39 7.74
C GLY A 285 -15.75 -5.62 6.42
N THR A 286 -16.68 -5.78 5.48
CA THR A 286 -16.68 -5.04 4.20
C THR A 286 -16.95 -3.55 4.46
N ASN A 287 -17.97 -3.23 5.25
CA ASN A 287 -18.31 -1.87 5.61
C ASN A 287 -17.27 -1.21 6.51
N GLU A 288 -16.74 -1.92 7.52
CA GLU A 288 -15.69 -1.36 8.37
C GLU A 288 -14.48 -0.92 7.55
N ASN A 289 -14.04 -1.75 6.59
CA ASN A 289 -12.95 -1.39 5.71
C ASN A 289 -13.29 -0.20 4.81
N THR A 290 -14.49 -0.17 4.22
CA THR A 290 -14.95 0.91 3.32
C THR A 290 -15.09 2.22 4.08
N ASN A 291 -15.68 2.20 5.26
CA ASN A 291 -15.79 3.38 6.12
C ASN A 291 -14.41 3.91 6.54
N GLY A 292 -13.44 3.00 6.75
CA GLY A 292 -12.05 3.38 6.97
C GLY A 292 -11.40 4.09 5.77
N LEU A 293 -11.82 3.79 4.54
CA LEU A 293 -11.36 4.48 3.33
C LEU A 293 -12.08 5.82 3.15
N ILE A 294 -13.38 5.88 3.40
CA ILE A 294 -14.16 7.15 3.39
C ILE A 294 -13.54 8.15 4.35
N ARG A 295 -13.00 7.70 5.50
CA ARG A 295 -12.33 8.55 6.49
C ARG A 295 -11.00 9.17 6.00
N GLU A 296 -10.46 8.74 4.88
CA GLU A 296 -9.33 9.40 4.22
C GLU A 296 -9.76 10.73 3.60
N TYR A 297 -11.01 10.83 3.14
CA TYR A 297 -11.63 12.02 2.53
C TYR A 297 -12.40 12.87 3.54
N PHE A 298 -13.20 12.21 4.37
CA PHE A 298 -14.03 12.84 5.40
C PHE A 298 -13.58 12.37 6.81
N PRO A 299 -12.56 13.00 7.40
CA PRO A 299 -12.07 12.68 8.74
C PRO A 299 -13.18 12.82 9.80
N LYS A 300 -12.98 12.23 10.99
CA LYS A 300 -13.89 12.41 12.11
C LYS A 300 -14.02 13.90 12.47
N GLY A 301 -15.25 14.37 12.67
CA GLY A 301 -15.52 15.77 12.95
C GLY A 301 -15.74 16.66 11.72
N THR A 302 -15.59 16.12 10.49
CA THR A 302 -15.95 16.85 9.27
C THR A 302 -17.40 17.31 9.32
N ASP A 303 -17.67 18.56 8.99
CA ASP A 303 -19.02 19.09 8.86
C ASP A 303 -19.61 18.68 7.51
N LEU A 304 -20.40 17.62 7.50
CA LEU A 304 -21.00 17.07 6.29
C LEU A 304 -22.09 17.97 5.70
N SER A 305 -22.58 18.99 6.43
CA SER A 305 -23.53 19.96 5.90
C SER A 305 -22.90 20.86 4.83
N LEU A 306 -21.59 21.07 4.90
CA LEU A 306 -20.81 21.87 3.95
C LEU A 306 -20.33 21.07 2.73
N ILE A 307 -20.49 19.75 2.74
CA ILE A 307 -20.07 18.87 1.65
C ILE A 307 -21.28 18.65 0.72
N SER A 308 -21.11 18.91 -0.54
CA SER A 308 -22.15 18.68 -1.56
C SER A 308 -22.34 17.18 -1.83
N ASP A 309 -23.54 16.80 -2.30
CA ASP A 309 -23.82 15.42 -2.68
C ASP A 309 -22.91 14.97 -3.85
N ARG A 310 -22.59 15.88 -4.76
CA ARG A 310 -21.64 15.62 -5.86
C ARG A 310 -20.24 15.28 -5.37
N GLU A 311 -19.75 15.93 -4.32
CA GLU A 311 -18.44 15.60 -3.72
C GLU A 311 -18.47 14.22 -3.05
N ILE A 312 -19.57 13.86 -2.40
CA ILE A 312 -19.76 12.54 -1.79
C ILE A 312 -19.77 11.46 -2.87
N GLU A 313 -20.54 11.69 -3.93
CA GLU A 313 -20.62 10.78 -5.08
C GLU A 313 -19.24 10.61 -5.77
N ALA A 314 -18.51 11.69 -5.97
CA ALA A 314 -17.16 11.64 -6.53
C ALA A 314 -16.21 10.77 -5.70
N VAL A 315 -16.27 10.87 -4.35
CA VAL A 315 -15.49 10.02 -3.44
C VAL A 315 -15.92 8.55 -3.54
N TYR A 316 -17.22 8.27 -3.60
CA TYR A 316 -17.73 6.89 -3.72
C TYR A 316 -17.31 6.27 -5.04
N ASN A 317 -17.40 7.02 -6.13
CA ASN A 317 -16.94 6.59 -7.45
C ASN A 317 -15.43 6.34 -7.47
N GLU A 318 -14.62 7.19 -6.84
CA GLU A 318 -13.18 6.97 -6.70
C GLU A 318 -12.87 5.69 -5.92
N LEU A 319 -13.60 5.41 -4.83
CA LEU A 319 -13.44 4.18 -4.06
C LEU A 319 -13.88 2.93 -4.83
N ASN A 320 -14.87 3.05 -5.71
CA ASN A 320 -15.33 1.99 -6.60
C ASN A 320 -14.31 1.67 -7.70
N LEU A 321 -13.48 2.63 -8.09
CA LEU A 321 -12.40 2.45 -9.06
C LEU A 321 -11.06 2.01 -8.42
N ARG A 322 -10.99 1.92 -7.07
CA ARG A 322 -9.76 1.56 -6.37
C ARG A 322 -9.55 0.04 -6.37
N PRO A 323 -8.42 -0.49 -6.91
CA PRO A 323 -8.15 -1.93 -7.00
C PRO A 323 -8.20 -2.63 -5.63
N ARG A 324 -8.70 -3.87 -5.61
CA ARG A 324 -8.80 -4.68 -4.39
C ARG A 324 -8.06 -6.01 -4.54
N LYS A 325 -7.18 -6.32 -3.60
CA LYS A 325 -6.43 -7.58 -3.60
C LYS A 325 -7.34 -8.81 -3.63
N ARG A 326 -8.42 -8.80 -2.82
CA ARG A 326 -9.40 -9.90 -2.77
C ARG A 326 -10.16 -10.13 -4.09
N LEU A 327 -10.17 -9.15 -4.99
CA LEU A 327 -10.78 -9.23 -6.32
C LEU A 327 -9.74 -9.51 -7.42
N GLY A 328 -8.55 -9.99 -7.06
CA GLY A 328 -7.47 -10.19 -8.02
C GLY A 328 -6.98 -8.88 -8.66
N TRP A 329 -7.01 -7.79 -7.91
CA TRP A 329 -6.64 -6.43 -8.33
C TRP A 329 -7.62 -5.76 -9.30
N LYS A 330 -8.75 -6.37 -9.56
CA LYS A 330 -9.90 -5.66 -10.15
C LYS A 330 -10.44 -4.64 -9.15
N CYS A 331 -11.10 -3.61 -9.66
CA CYS A 331 -11.82 -2.68 -8.80
C CYS A 331 -13.28 -3.15 -8.55
N PRO A 332 -13.95 -2.66 -7.50
CA PRO A 332 -15.36 -2.97 -7.22
C PRO A 332 -16.29 -2.75 -8.40
N TRP A 333 -16.09 -1.66 -9.13
CA TRP A 333 -16.89 -1.32 -10.30
C TRP A 333 -16.82 -2.40 -11.39
N GLU A 334 -15.60 -2.90 -11.71
CA GLU A 334 -15.38 -3.95 -12.72
C GLU A 334 -16.12 -5.25 -12.38
N VAL A 335 -16.11 -5.60 -11.09
CA VAL A 335 -16.74 -6.85 -10.63
C VAL A 335 -18.25 -6.70 -10.59
N TYR A 336 -18.76 -5.55 -10.18
CA TYR A 336 -20.20 -5.30 -10.08
C TYR A 336 -20.87 -5.23 -11.45
N HIS A 337 -20.24 -4.54 -12.41
CA HIS A 337 -20.78 -4.36 -13.76
C HIS A 337 -20.32 -5.43 -14.77
N HIS A 338 -19.50 -6.40 -14.33
CA HIS A 338 -18.93 -7.44 -15.20
C HIS A 338 -18.17 -6.89 -16.43
N GLN A 339 -17.49 -5.77 -16.25
CA GLN A 339 -16.73 -5.08 -17.30
C GLN A 339 -15.26 -4.92 -16.88
N THR A 340 -14.37 -4.82 -17.86
CA THR A 340 -12.94 -4.58 -17.61
C THR A 340 -12.60 -3.13 -17.92
N LEU A 341 -11.88 -2.48 -17.03
CA LEU A 341 -11.38 -1.12 -17.19
C LEU A 341 -9.86 -1.10 -17.34
N HIS A 342 -9.38 -0.09 -18.04
CA HIS A 342 -7.97 0.28 -18.07
C HIS A 342 -7.77 1.51 -17.16
N LEU A 343 -7.24 1.29 -15.97
CA LEU A 343 -7.10 2.33 -14.94
C LEU A 343 -5.71 2.98 -14.93
N LEU A 344 -4.77 2.40 -15.66
CA LEU A 344 -3.38 2.84 -15.75
C LEU A 344 -3.08 3.59 -17.03
#